data_58a30bbdbba095cd07f8ef93d5c3c75d
#
_entry.id   58a30bbdbba095cd07f8ef93d5c3c75d
#
_cell.length_a   1.000
_cell.length_b   1.000
_cell.length_c   1.000
_cell.angle_alpha   90.00
_cell.angle_beta   90.00
_cell.angle_gamma   90.00
#
_symmetry.space_group_name_H-M   'P 1'
#
loop_
_entity.id
_entity.type
_entity.pdbx_description
1 polymer ?
#
loop_
_entity_poly.entity_id
_entity_poly.type
_entity_poly.pdbx_seq_one_letter_code
_entity_poly.pdbx_strand_id
1 'polypeptide(L)'
;MENWELLISCKAAKQEILALTPDLRSRFLHISDLLIKLGPNNIGMPHIKPLENKMWEMRLKGKVNIARSIYFITYKRKIIVLHTFIKKTQKTPNKSLDIAKQRMRDFNYDKI
;
A
#
# COMPACT_ATOMS: atom_id res chain seq x y z
N MET A 1 16.63 -15.34 10.57
CA MET A 1 16.30 -14.58 9.36
C MET A 1 15.28 -13.50 9.68
N GLU A 2 15.58 -12.28 9.29
CA GLU A 2 14.66 -11.18 9.53
C GLU A 2 13.56 -11.16 8.49
N ASN A 3 12.32 -11.12 8.97
CA ASN A 3 11.15 -11.12 8.11
C ASN A 3 10.58 -9.71 8.01
N TRP A 4 10.03 -9.42 6.83
CA TRP A 4 9.25 -8.21 6.63
C TRP A 4 7.87 -8.39 7.23
N GLU A 5 7.33 -7.31 7.79
CA GLU A 5 5.95 -7.29 8.28
C GLU A 5 5.16 -6.20 7.58
N LEU A 6 3.88 -6.45 7.34
CA LEU A 6 2.98 -5.47 6.76
C LEU A 6 1.97 -5.04 7.81
N LEU A 7 1.90 -3.74 8.04
CA LEU A 7 0.98 -3.13 9.00
C LEU A 7 0.11 -2.12 8.27
N ILE A 8 -1.08 -1.89 8.82
CA ILE A 8 -2.00 -0.88 8.28
C ILE A 8 -1.94 0.32 9.22
N SER A 9 -1.72 1.51 8.66
CA SER A 9 -1.37 2.71 9.45
C SER A 9 -2.45 3.17 10.42
N CYS A 10 -3.72 3.00 10.06
CA CYS A 10 -4.82 3.50 10.87
C CYS A 10 -6.13 2.79 10.53
N LYS A 11 -7.16 3.04 11.34
CA LYS A 11 -8.47 2.42 11.15
C LYS A 11 -9.08 2.76 9.80
N ALA A 12 -8.96 4.02 9.36
CA ALA A 12 -9.49 4.45 8.07
C ALA A 12 -8.84 3.68 6.92
N ALA A 13 -7.51 3.48 6.97
CA ALA A 13 -6.81 2.71 5.95
C ALA A 13 -7.28 1.26 5.90
N LYS A 14 -7.56 0.67 7.06
CA LYS A 14 -8.09 -0.69 7.14
C LYS A 14 -9.48 -0.79 6.50
N GLN A 15 -10.34 0.19 6.77
CA GLN A 15 -11.68 0.22 6.21
C GLN A 15 -11.65 0.31 4.68
N GLU A 16 -10.70 1.04 4.13
CA GLU A 16 -10.54 1.14 2.68
C GLU A 16 -10.24 -0.21 2.04
N ILE A 17 -9.40 -1.01 2.67
CA ILE A 17 -9.07 -2.35 2.18
C ILE A 17 -10.29 -3.27 2.27
N LEU A 18 -11.01 -3.20 3.38
CA LEU A 18 -12.21 -4.02 3.59
C LEU A 18 -13.34 -3.65 2.62
N ALA A 19 -13.35 -2.41 2.13
CA ALA A 19 -14.35 -1.94 1.17
C ALA A 19 -14.04 -2.35 -0.28
N LEU A 20 -12.87 -2.90 -0.56
CA LEU A 20 -12.55 -3.39 -1.89
C LEU A 20 -13.42 -4.57 -2.28
N THR A 21 -13.67 -4.73 -3.59
CA THR A 21 -14.33 -5.93 -4.10
C THR A 21 -13.46 -7.16 -3.81
N PRO A 22 -14.06 -8.38 -3.76
CA PRO A 22 -13.28 -9.58 -3.43
C PRO A 22 -12.06 -9.82 -4.31
N ASP A 23 -12.17 -9.54 -5.62
CA ASP A 23 -11.05 -9.73 -6.56
C ASP A 23 -9.91 -8.74 -6.27
N LEU A 24 -10.22 -7.49 -5.97
CA LEU A 24 -9.21 -6.49 -5.62
C LEU A 24 -8.57 -6.81 -4.26
N ARG A 25 -9.38 -7.25 -3.29
CA ARG A 25 -8.86 -7.66 -1.98
C ARG A 25 -7.90 -8.84 -2.11
N SER A 26 -8.26 -9.82 -2.93
CA SER A 26 -7.38 -10.96 -3.19
C SER A 26 -6.06 -10.52 -3.80
N ARG A 27 -6.11 -9.57 -4.73
CA ARG A 27 -4.89 -9.03 -5.35
C ARG A 27 -4.03 -8.29 -4.32
N PHE A 28 -4.66 -7.52 -3.44
CA PHE A 28 -3.96 -6.83 -2.35
C PHE A 28 -3.22 -7.83 -1.47
N LEU A 29 -3.90 -8.90 -1.06
CA LEU A 29 -3.32 -9.94 -0.22
C LEU A 29 -2.17 -10.65 -0.93
N HIS A 30 -2.32 -10.93 -2.21
CA HIS A 30 -1.29 -11.61 -2.99
C HIS A 30 -0.01 -10.77 -3.09
N ILE A 31 -0.14 -9.49 -3.45
CA ILE A 31 1.03 -8.61 -3.56
C ILE A 31 1.65 -8.34 -2.19
N SER A 32 0.81 -8.19 -1.15
CA SER A 32 1.29 -8.03 0.22
C SER A 32 2.13 -9.24 0.65
N ASP A 33 1.67 -10.43 0.32
CA ASP A 33 2.39 -11.67 0.64
C ASP A 33 3.73 -11.73 -0.07
N LEU A 34 3.79 -11.31 -1.34
CA LEU A 34 5.04 -11.25 -2.09
C LEU A 34 6.02 -10.25 -1.43
N LEU A 35 5.52 -9.09 -1.01
CA LEU A 35 6.35 -8.09 -0.34
C LEU A 35 6.94 -8.62 0.96
N ILE A 36 6.14 -9.35 1.73
CA ILE A 36 6.59 -9.93 3.00
C ILE A 36 7.64 -11.01 2.77
N LYS A 37 7.40 -11.89 1.82
CA LYS A 37 8.28 -13.04 1.57
C LYS A 37 9.56 -12.67 0.85
N LEU A 38 9.48 -11.82 -0.15
CA LEU A 38 10.63 -11.50 -1.02
C LEU A 38 11.33 -10.20 -0.65
N GLY A 39 10.66 -9.34 0.10
CA GLY A 39 11.14 -8.00 0.41
C GLY A 39 10.79 -7.00 -0.69
N PRO A 40 10.57 -5.72 -0.32
CA PRO A 40 10.12 -4.70 -1.29
C PRO A 40 11.07 -4.47 -2.46
N ASN A 41 12.38 -4.64 -2.24
CA ASN A 41 13.38 -4.41 -3.29
C ASN A 41 13.38 -5.48 -4.37
N ASN A 42 12.68 -6.58 -4.15
CA ASN A 42 12.65 -7.71 -5.08
C ASN A 42 11.34 -7.80 -5.86
N ILE A 43 10.46 -6.83 -5.68
CA ILE A 43 9.20 -6.72 -6.41
C ILE A 43 9.22 -5.40 -7.17
N GLY A 44 8.88 -5.45 -8.44
CA GLY A 44 8.88 -4.26 -9.27
C GLY A 44 7.63 -4.18 -10.14
N MET A 45 7.74 -3.42 -11.22
CA MET A 45 6.65 -3.32 -12.20
C MET A 45 6.28 -4.70 -12.72
N PRO A 46 5.01 -4.97 -13.01
CA PRO A 46 3.88 -4.03 -12.97
C PRO A 46 3.19 -3.90 -11.62
N HIS A 47 3.67 -4.62 -10.59
CA HIS A 47 2.97 -4.69 -9.29
C HIS A 47 3.23 -3.48 -8.39
N ILE A 48 4.42 -2.89 -8.47
CA ILE A 48 4.88 -1.84 -7.57
C ILE A 48 5.42 -0.66 -8.39
N LYS A 49 5.10 0.56 -7.96
CA LYS A 49 5.61 1.77 -8.58
C LYS A 49 6.02 2.76 -7.51
N PRO A 50 7.18 3.43 -7.66
CA PRO A 50 7.59 4.47 -6.72
C PRO A 50 6.74 5.74 -6.88
N LEU A 51 6.54 6.44 -5.76
CA LEU A 51 5.86 7.72 -5.71
C LEU A 51 6.76 8.74 -5.01
N GLU A 52 6.31 9.97 -4.93
CA GLU A 52 7.03 11.02 -4.20
C GLU A 52 7.09 10.74 -2.69
N ASN A 53 7.96 11.44 -1.97
CA ASN A 53 8.10 11.38 -0.50
C ASN A 53 8.39 9.98 0.03
N LYS A 54 9.16 9.19 -0.72
CA LYS A 54 9.54 7.83 -0.31
C LYS A 54 8.35 6.89 -0.13
N MET A 55 7.24 7.22 -0.76
CA MET A 55 6.08 6.34 -0.81
C MET A 55 6.13 5.47 -2.06
N TRP A 56 5.38 4.39 -2.03
CA TRP A 56 5.26 3.43 -3.11
C TRP A 56 3.79 3.09 -3.29
N GLU A 57 3.40 2.60 -4.46
CA GLU A 57 2.03 2.11 -4.64
C GLU A 57 2.04 0.68 -5.13
N MET A 58 1.13 -0.13 -4.58
CA MET A 58 0.77 -1.44 -5.13
C MET A 58 -0.28 -1.22 -6.18
N ARG A 59 -0.15 -1.89 -7.31
CA ARG A 59 -1.08 -1.80 -8.42
C ARG A 59 -1.99 -3.02 -8.40
N LEU A 60 -3.26 -2.81 -8.07
CA LEU A 60 -4.24 -3.86 -7.90
C LEU A 60 -5.16 -3.91 -9.11
N LYS A 61 -4.97 -4.91 -9.96
CA LYS A 61 -5.79 -5.05 -11.17
C LYS A 61 -6.88 -6.09 -10.92
N GLY A 62 -8.14 -5.65 -10.94
CA GLY A 62 -9.29 -6.52 -10.83
C GLY A 62 -9.93 -6.79 -12.19
N LYS A 63 -11.08 -7.46 -12.19
CA LYS A 63 -11.80 -7.80 -13.42
C LYS A 63 -12.41 -6.57 -14.09
N VAL A 64 -12.92 -5.65 -13.28
CA VAL A 64 -13.61 -4.45 -13.77
C VAL A 64 -12.86 -3.18 -13.36
N ASN A 65 -12.39 -3.12 -12.14
CA ASN A 65 -11.76 -1.94 -11.55
C ASN A 65 -10.28 -2.13 -11.33
N ILE A 66 -9.58 -1.00 -11.23
CA ILE A 66 -8.17 -0.96 -10.85
C ILE A 66 -8.10 -0.17 -9.56
N ALA A 67 -7.34 -0.68 -8.57
CA ALA A 67 -7.12 0.02 -7.32
C ALA A 67 -5.64 0.25 -7.10
N ARG A 68 -5.32 1.14 -6.17
CA ARG A 68 -3.96 1.44 -5.75
C ARG A 68 -3.89 1.44 -4.24
N SER A 69 -2.81 0.91 -3.68
CA SER A 69 -2.56 0.92 -2.24
C SER A 69 -1.20 1.57 -2.01
N ILE A 70 -1.20 2.72 -1.34
CA ILE A 70 0.02 3.50 -1.09
C ILE A 70 0.62 3.05 0.24
N TYR A 71 1.92 2.82 0.26
CA TYR A 71 2.63 2.39 1.46
C TYR A 71 4.01 3.03 1.52
N PHE A 72 4.65 2.94 2.69
CA PHE A 72 6.06 3.30 2.86
C PHE A 72 6.76 2.22 3.68
N ILE A 73 8.08 2.28 3.71
CA ILE A 73 8.92 1.27 4.36
C ILE A 73 9.69 1.92 5.50
N THR A 74 9.67 1.30 6.67
CA THR A 74 10.45 1.76 7.83
C THR A 74 11.77 1.01 7.93
N TYR A 75 12.70 1.57 8.70
CA TYR A 75 14.00 0.97 8.95
C TYR A 75 13.92 -0.36 9.71
N LYS A 76 12.79 -0.65 10.35
CA LYS A 76 12.58 -1.90 11.10
C LYS A 76 11.99 -3.02 10.25
N ARG A 77 12.10 -2.93 8.92
CA ARG A 77 11.51 -3.89 7.97
C ARG A 77 9.99 -3.97 8.08
N LYS A 78 9.36 -2.83 8.29
CA LYS A 78 7.90 -2.75 8.31
C LYS A 78 7.40 -2.07 7.04
N ILE A 79 6.39 -2.64 6.44
CA ILE A 79 5.68 -2.07 5.29
C ILE A 79 4.38 -1.49 5.85
N ILE A 80 4.21 -0.17 5.74
CA ILE A 80 3.08 0.51 6.38
C ILE A 80 2.11 0.98 5.30
N VAL A 81 0.94 0.37 5.24
CA VAL A 81 -0.10 0.72 4.27
C VAL A 81 -0.81 1.99 4.74
N LEU A 82 -0.81 3.02 3.90
CA LEU A 82 -1.33 4.34 4.23
C LEU A 82 -2.72 4.63 3.69
N HIS A 83 -2.98 4.26 2.44
CA HIS A 83 -4.22 4.63 1.76
C HIS A 83 -4.48 3.72 0.57
N THR A 84 -5.72 3.22 0.45
CA THR A 84 -6.14 2.36 -0.66
C THR A 84 -7.38 2.96 -1.30
N PHE A 85 -7.39 3.02 -2.63
CA PHE A 85 -8.47 3.67 -3.36
C PHE A 85 -8.68 3.04 -4.73
N ILE A 86 -9.89 3.21 -5.28
CA ILE A 86 -10.20 2.79 -6.64
C ILE A 86 -9.64 3.85 -7.59
N LYS A 87 -8.86 3.41 -8.55
CA LYS A 87 -8.22 4.33 -9.51
C LYS A 87 -9.12 4.53 -10.73
N LYS A 88 -9.39 5.79 -11.04
CA LYS A 88 -10.24 6.16 -12.19
C LYS A 88 -9.46 6.88 -13.29
N THR A 89 -8.20 7.21 -13.05
CA THR A 89 -7.35 7.93 -14.00
C THR A 89 -5.98 7.25 -14.08
N GLN A 90 -5.18 7.62 -15.09
CA GLN A 90 -3.84 7.07 -15.27
C GLN A 90 -2.89 7.50 -14.17
N LYS A 91 -3.01 8.75 -13.74
CA LYS A 91 -2.13 9.32 -12.73
C LYS A 91 -2.74 9.16 -11.33
N THR A 92 -1.90 8.94 -10.33
CA THR A 92 -2.34 8.92 -8.94
C THR A 92 -2.88 10.31 -8.56
N PRO A 93 -4.14 10.41 -8.12
CA PRO A 93 -4.72 11.73 -7.80
C PRO A 93 -3.99 12.43 -6.65
N ASN A 94 -3.87 13.75 -6.76
CA ASN A 94 -3.24 14.54 -5.70
C ASN A 94 -3.95 14.37 -4.36
N LYS A 95 -5.26 14.24 -4.36
CA LYS A 95 -6.04 14.01 -3.14
C LYS A 95 -5.59 12.73 -2.43
N SER A 96 -5.36 11.66 -3.18
CA SER A 96 -4.90 10.39 -2.61
C SER A 96 -3.48 10.50 -2.06
N LEU A 97 -2.61 11.23 -2.76
CA LEU A 97 -1.25 11.50 -2.27
C LEU A 97 -1.29 12.30 -0.98
N ASP A 98 -2.15 13.31 -0.89
CA ASP A 98 -2.28 14.14 0.30
C ASP A 98 -2.77 13.34 1.50
N ILE A 99 -3.75 12.47 1.30
CA ILE A 99 -4.24 11.59 2.35
C ILE A 99 -3.11 10.68 2.87
N ALA A 100 -2.37 10.07 1.94
CA ALA A 100 -1.27 9.19 2.30
C ALA A 100 -0.18 9.94 3.07
N LYS A 101 0.19 11.15 2.60
CA LYS A 101 1.19 11.98 3.29
C LYS A 101 0.76 12.33 4.70
N GLN A 102 -0.52 12.69 4.88
CA GLN A 102 -1.05 13.05 6.20
C GLN A 102 -0.99 11.85 7.14
N ARG A 103 -1.40 10.68 6.66
CA ARG A 103 -1.38 9.46 7.48
C ARG A 103 0.05 9.03 7.80
N MET A 104 1.00 9.28 6.90
CA MET A 104 2.41 9.00 7.13
C MET A 104 2.96 9.91 8.25
N ARG A 105 2.60 11.20 8.25
CA ARG A 105 2.99 12.12 9.31
C ARG A 105 2.38 11.73 10.66
N ASP A 106 1.15 11.24 10.65
CA ASP A 106 0.42 10.89 11.88
C ASP A 106 0.80 9.52 12.43
N PHE A 107 1.53 8.73 11.67
CA PHE A 107 1.87 7.38 12.08
C PHE A 107 2.78 7.37 13.29
N ASN A 108 2.43 6.57 14.31
CA ASN A 108 3.20 6.46 15.54
C ASN A 108 4.25 5.36 15.44
N TYR A 109 5.50 5.74 15.16
CA TYR A 109 6.61 4.81 15.02
C TYR A 109 6.94 4.06 16.31
N ASP A 110 6.57 4.62 17.46
CA ASP A 110 6.85 3.99 18.75
C ASP A 110 6.06 2.73 18.99
N LYS A 111 5.02 2.49 18.21
CA LYS A 111 4.18 1.30 18.33
C LYS A 111 4.66 0.11 17.50
N ILE A 112 5.77 0.24 16.80
CA ILE A 112 6.27 -0.86 15.95
C ILE A 112 7.61 -1.40 16.41
#